data_9b6298192df3a7a46734f3a8388309f3
#
_entry.id   9b6298192df3a7a46734f3a8388309f3
#
_cell.length_a   1.000
_cell.length_b   1.000
_cell.length_c   1.000
_cell.angle_alpha   90.00
_cell.angle_beta   90.00
_cell.angle_gamma   90.00
#
_symmetry.space_group_name_H-M   'P 1'
#
loop_
_entity.id
_entity.type
_entity.pdbx_description
1 polymer ?
#
loop_
_entity_poly.entity_id
_entity_poly.type
_entity_poly.pdbx_seq_one_letter_code
_entity_poly.pdbx_strand_id
1 'polypeptide(L)'
;MYKRQVNYKVAKSFTDTVKEKALGQNVLTAVKPSQLMVKIVHDELTALMGGETAELELNGRPAIILMSGLQGSGKTTFSGKLARMLKAKKNRKPLLVACDVYRPAAVDQLTVLGEQIEVPVYSEPGSKDPVQIALNAIHEAKAKGYDLVIVDTAGRLAIDEQMMNEIEAIKKAINPDETLFVVDSMTCLLYTSPSPRD
;
A
#
# COMPACT_ATOMS: atom_id res chain seq x y z
N MET A 1 -9.97 23.00 -13.65
CA MET A 1 -10.55 21.95 -12.80
C MET A 1 -9.56 20.80 -12.49
N TYR A 2 -8.66 20.45 -13.37
CA TYR A 2 -7.71 19.34 -13.18
C TYR A 2 -6.48 19.64 -12.29
N LYS A 3 -6.18 20.91 -11.99
CA LYS A 3 -5.01 21.34 -11.19
C LYS A 3 -5.08 20.99 -9.69
N ARG A 4 -6.21 20.46 -9.21
CA ARG A 4 -6.42 20.16 -7.78
C ARG A 4 -6.12 18.73 -7.38
N GLN A 5 -5.94 17.82 -8.34
CA GLN A 5 -5.80 16.38 -8.09
C GLN A 5 -4.34 15.90 -8.02
N VAL A 6 -3.40 16.68 -8.51
CA VAL A 6 -1.96 16.37 -8.49
C VAL A 6 -1.20 17.57 -7.96
N ASN A 7 -0.19 17.33 -7.13
CA ASN A 7 0.68 18.39 -6.66
C ASN A 7 1.22 19.20 -7.84
N TYR A 8 1.10 20.52 -7.79
CA TYR A 8 1.46 21.42 -8.88
C TYR A 8 2.92 21.24 -9.32
N LYS A 9 3.85 21.05 -8.37
CA LYS A 9 5.28 20.85 -8.69
C LYS A 9 5.49 19.56 -9.48
N VAL A 10 4.81 18.49 -9.10
CA VAL A 10 4.87 17.18 -9.80
C VAL A 10 4.27 17.32 -11.21
N ALA A 11 3.08 17.92 -11.32
CA ALA A 11 2.44 18.13 -12.63
C ALA A 11 3.27 19.02 -13.55
N LYS A 12 3.92 20.06 -13.02
CA LYS A 12 4.78 20.95 -13.77
C LYS A 12 6.03 20.21 -14.25
N SER A 13 6.75 19.54 -13.36
CA SER A 13 7.93 18.75 -13.71
C SER A 13 7.62 17.72 -14.79
N PHE A 14 6.52 16.95 -14.63
CA PHE A 14 6.05 16.00 -15.63
C PHE A 14 5.81 16.65 -17.00
N THR A 15 5.06 17.75 -17.05
CA THR A 15 4.77 18.44 -18.32
C THR A 15 6.00 19.02 -18.98
N ASP A 16 6.94 19.55 -18.19
CA ASP A 16 8.21 20.08 -18.69
C ASP A 16 9.06 18.95 -19.31
N THR A 17 9.17 17.81 -18.65
CA THR A 17 9.90 16.62 -19.16
C THR A 17 9.25 16.07 -20.44
N VAL A 18 7.93 15.93 -20.48
CA VAL A 18 7.21 15.49 -21.70
C VAL A 18 7.46 16.45 -22.87
N LYS A 19 7.41 17.76 -22.60
CA LYS A 19 7.67 18.80 -23.60
C LYS A 19 9.10 18.71 -24.15
N GLU A 20 10.09 18.57 -23.29
CA GLU A 20 11.49 18.44 -23.66
C GLU A 20 11.72 17.20 -24.55
N LYS A 21 11.19 16.04 -24.16
CA LYS A 21 11.29 14.80 -24.95
C LYS A 21 10.56 14.90 -26.28
N ALA A 22 9.41 15.56 -26.31
CA ALA A 22 8.65 15.76 -27.54
C ALA A 22 9.40 16.66 -28.55
N LEU A 23 10.07 17.68 -28.08
CA LEU A 23 10.90 18.55 -28.92
C LEU A 23 12.18 17.84 -29.41
N GLY A 24 12.84 17.08 -28.53
CA GLY A 24 14.06 16.34 -28.85
C GLY A 24 13.86 15.18 -29.83
N GLN A 25 12.69 14.59 -29.89
CA GLN A 25 12.37 13.46 -30.78
C GLN A 25 11.76 13.85 -32.13
N ASN A 26 11.70 15.13 -32.45
CA ASN A 26 11.13 15.63 -33.72
C ASN A 26 9.72 15.07 -33.98
N VAL A 27 8.85 15.10 -32.96
CA VAL A 27 7.48 14.53 -33.01
C VAL A 27 6.72 15.03 -34.24
N LEU A 28 6.89 16.29 -34.62
CA LEU A 28 6.20 16.90 -35.76
C LEU A 28 6.60 16.30 -37.12
N THR A 29 7.77 15.70 -37.22
CA THR A 29 8.29 15.06 -38.45
C THR A 29 8.10 13.55 -38.45
N ALA A 30 7.59 12.97 -37.36
CA ALA A 30 7.32 11.55 -37.27
C ALA A 30 6.15 11.13 -38.18
N VAL A 31 6.21 9.91 -38.72
CA VAL A 31 5.15 9.34 -39.58
C VAL A 31 3.79 9.31 -38.88
N LYS A 32 3.78 9.18 -37.53
CA LYS A 32 2.57 9.18 -36.69
C LYS A 32 2.81 10.05 -35.44
N PRO A 33 2.77 11.38 -35.55
CA PRO A 33 3.09 12.28 -34.43
C PRO A 33 2.24 12.05 -33.18
N SER A 34 0.94 11.78 -33.35
CA SER A 34 0.03 11.53 -32.23
C SER A 34 0.38 10.26 -31.46
N GLN A 35 0.77 9.19 -32.15
CA GLN A 35 1.15 7.93 -31.50
C GLN A 35 2.49 8.08 -30.76
N LEU A 36 3.44 8.80 -31.33
CA LEU A 36 4.70 9.07 -30.65
C LEU A 36 4.48 9.92 -29.40
N MET A 37 3.59 10.91 -29.45
CA MET A 37 3.24 11.72 -28.29
C MET A 37 2.59 10.89 -27.18
N VAL A 38 1.65 10.00 -27.52
CA VAL A 38 1.04 9.06 -26.56
C VAL A 38 2.10 8.17 -25.92
N LYS A 39 3.06 7.67 -26.70
CA LYS A 39 4.16 6.85 -26.17
C LYS A 39 5.02 7.62 -25.19
N ILE A 40 5.43 8.86 -25.52
CA ILE A 40 6.23 9.70 -24.61
C ILE A 40 5.48 9.91 -23.28
N VAL A 41 4.20 10.25 -23.33
CA VAL A 41 3.38 10.44 -22.12
C VAL A 41 3.28 9.15 -21.31
N HIS A 42 3.04 8.02 -21.96
CA HIS A 42 2.98 6.72 -21.31
C HIS A 42 4.31 6.38 -20.62
N ASP A 43 5.43 6.52 -21.32
CA ASP A 43 6.76 6.21 -20.80
C ASP A 43 7.11 7.10 -19.60
N GLU A 44 6.74 8.39 -19.65
CA GLU A 44 6.97 9.32 -18.53
C GLU A 44 6.07 9.00 -17.33
N LEU A 45 4.80 8.61 -17.55
CA LEU A 45 3.94 8.16 -16.47
C LEU A 45 4.48 6.88 -15.83
N THR A 46 4.95 5.94 -16.63
CA THR A 46 5.58 4.70 -16.16
C THR A 46 6.82 5.00 -15.31
N ALA A 47 7.69 5.89 -15.78
CA ALA A 47 8.88 6.32 -15.04
C ALA A 47 8.50 7.01 -13.71
N LEU A 48 7.48 7.87 -13.72
CA LEU A 48 6.98 8.55 -12.51
C LEU A 48 6.43 7.55 -11.47
N MET A 49 5.90 6.42 -11.92
CA MET A 49 5.39 5.34 -11.07
C MET A 49 6.47 4.34 -10.61
N GLY A 50 7.75 4.61 -10.93
CA GLY A 50 8.88 3.77 -10.53
C GLY A 50 9.49 2.92 -11.63
N GLY A 51 8.88 2.89 -12.83
CA GLY A 51 9.42 2.23 -14.03
C GLY A 51 9.19 0.73 -14.06
N GLU A 52 9.74 -0.01 -13.11
CA GLU A 52 9.72 -1.47 -13.06
C GLU A 52 8.98 -1.98 -11.82
N THR A 53 8.50 -3.23 -11.91
CA THR A 53 7.87 -3.90 -10.77
C THR A 53 8.96 -4.34 -9.80
N ALA A 54 8.94 -3.82 -8.58
CA ALA A 54 9.82 -4.28 -7.51
C ALA A 54 9.34 -5.64 -6.97
N GLU A 55 10.27 -6.56 -6.76
CA GLU A 55 9.99 -7.79 -6.03
C GLU A 55 10.03 -7.54 -4.52
N LEU A 56 9.23 -8.30 -3.77
CA LEU A 56 9.23 -8.23 -2.31
C LEU A 56 10.46 -8.92 -1.75
N GLU A 57 11.22 -8.19 -0.94
CA GLU A 57 12.38 -8.71 -0.22
C GLU A 57 11.98 -9.25 1.15
N LEU A 58 11.66 -10.53 1.23
CA LEU A 58 11.16 -11.22 2.42
C LEU A 58 12.26 -12.09 3.04
N ASN A 59 13.23 -11.47 3.69
CA ASN A 59 14.44 -12.11 4.23
C ASN A 59 14.31 -12.51 5.70
N GLY A 60 13.38 -11.89 6.45
CA GLY A 60 13.14 -12.17 7.87
C GLY A 60 12.60 -13.59 8.14
N ARG A 61 12.71 -14.05 9.39
CA ARG A 61 12.11 -15.30 9.90
C ARG A 61 11.44 -15.06 11.25
N PRO A 62 10.14 -14.82 11.28
CA PRO A 62 9.24 -14.62 10.12
C PRO A 62 9.58 -13.34 9.36
N ALA A 63 9.37 -13.33 8.04
CA ALA A 63 9.36 -12.11 7.26
C ALA A 63 8.12 -11.29 7.61
N ILE A 64 8.23 -9.96 7.69
CA ILE A 64 7.16 -9.09 8.17
C ILE A 64 6.80 -8.08 7.09
N ILE A 65 5.52 -8.06 6.71
CA ILE A 65 4.96 -7.05 5.81
C ILE A 65 4.00 -6.16 6.58
N LEU A 66 4.25 -4.85 6.58
CA LEU A 66 3.34 -3.86 7.15
C LEU A 66 2.47 -3.25 6.06
N MET A 67 1.14 -3.34 6.22
CA MET A 67 0.17 -2.75 5.29
C MET A 67 -0.24 -1.37 5.77
N SER A 68 -0.13 -0.37 4.91
CA SER A 68 -0.50 1.02 5.18
C SER A 68 -1.38 1.57 4.05
N GLY A 69 -2.14 2.61 4.30
CA GLY A 69 -2.98 3.28 3.29
C GLY A 69 -4.27 3.86 3.87
N LEU A 70 -5.00 4.62 3.06
CA LEU A 70 -6.23 5.29 3.45
C LEU A 70 -7.38 4.30 3.69
N GLN A 71 -8.41 4.76 4.38
CA GLN A 71 -9.64 3.99 4.53
C GLN A 71 -10.28 3.75 3.15
N GLY A 72 -10.77 2.53 2.93
CA GLY A 72 -11.37 2.16 1.64
C GLY A 72 -10.37 1.86 0.51
N SER A 73 -9.05 2.03 0.72
CA SER A 73 -8.04 1.69 -0.29
C SER A 73 -7.88 0.19 -0.56
N GLY A 74 -8.56 -0.66 0.22
CA GLY A 74 -8.53 -2.10 0.03
C GLY A 74 -7.41 -2.85 0.75
N LYS A 75 -6.79 -2.27 1.81
CA LYS A 75 -5.71 -2.91 2.58
C LYS A 75 -6.05 -4.33 3.02
N THR A 76 -7.15 -4.49 3.76
CA THR A 76 -7.60 -5.78 4.29
C THR A 76 -7.79 -6.82 3.18
N THR A 77 -8.46 -6.43 2.08
CA THR A 77 -8.66 -7.30 0.91
C THR A 77 -7.33 -7.65 0.25
N PHE A 78 -6.42 -6.68 0.13
CA PHE A 78 -5.10 -6.89 -0.46
C PHE A 78 -4.23 -7.77 0.43
N SER A 79 -4.28 -7.61 1.77
CA SER A 79 -3.58 -8.47 2.73
C SER A 79 -3.93 -9.96 2.51
N GLY A 80 -5.22 -10.28 2.36
CA GLY A 80 -5.65 -11.65 2.06
C GLY A 80 -5.21 -12.14 0.68
N LYS A 81 -5.33 -11.31 -0.36
CA LYS A 81 -4.87 -11.69 -1.71
C LYS A 81 -3.36 -11.92 -1.73
N LEU A 82 -2.58 -11.09 -1.05
CA LEU A 82 -1.14 -11.21 -0.93
C LEU A 82 -0.74 -12.48 -0.16
N ALA A 83 -1.40 -12.76 0.97
CA ALA A 83 -1.20 -13.97 1.74
C ALA A 83 -1.44 -15.23 0.90
N ARG A 84 -2.58 -15.27 0.18
CA ARG A 84 -2.91 -16.37 -0.74
C ARG A 84 -1.86 -16.55 -1.83
N MET A 85 -1.42 -15.45 -2.44
CA MET A 85 -0.42 -15.48 -3.51
C MET A 85 0.94 -16.00 -3.00
N LEU A 86 1.39 -15.52 -1.84
CA LEU A 86 2.67 -15.93 -1.26
C LEU A 86 2.63 -17.38 -0.76
N LYS A 87 1.48 -17.84 -0.21
CA LYS A 87 1.24 -19.24 0.12
C LYS A 87 1.34 -20.13 -1.11
N ALA A 88 0.66 -19.76 -2.21
CA ALA A 88 0.59 -20.58 -3.42
C ALA A 88 1.87 -20.54 -4.28
N LYS A 89 2.47 -19.35 -4.46
CA LYS A 89 3.60 -19.17 -5.39
C LYS A 89 4.98 -19.32 -4.73
N LYS A 90 5.09 -18.92 -3.47
CA LYS A 90 6.38 -18.91 -2.74
C LYS A 90 6.41 -19.96 -1.61
N ASN A 91 5.38 -20.80 -1.48
CA ASN A 91 5.21 -21.83 -0.44
C ASN A 91 5.44 -21.31 0.99
N ARG A 92 5.03 -20.05 1.25
CA ARG A 92 5.11 -19.42 2.56
C ARG A 92 3.96 -19.87 3.47
N LYS A 93 4.21 -19.81 4.78
CA LYS A 93 3.20 -20.07 5.83
C LYS A 93 2.79 -18.74 6.47
N PRO A 94 1.85 -17.98 5.85
CA PRO A 94 1.48 -16.66 6.33
C PRO A 94 0.60 -16.71 7.57
N LEU A 95 0.77 -15.71 8.44
CA LEU A 95 -0.12 -15.30 9.51
C LEU A 95 -0.63 -13.90 9.19
N LEU A 96 -1.94 -13.70 9.13
CA LEU A 96 -2.56 -12.38 9.04
C LEU A 96 -2.74 -11.79 10.44
N VAL A 97 -2.51 -10.50 10.63
CA VAL A 97 -2.63 -9.82 11.92
C VAL A 97 -3.58 -8.64 11.81
N ALA A 98 -4.63 -8.65 12.63
CA ALA A 98 -5.63 -7.59 12.68
C ALA A 98 -5.21 -6.49 13.67
N CYS A 99 -4.59 -5.42 13.17
CA CYS A 99 -4.21 -4.24 13.97
C CYS A 99 -5.17 -3.05 13.79
N ASP A 100 -6.32 -3.21 13.13
CA ASP A 100 -7.36 -2.16 13.08
C ASP A 100 -8.22 -2.23 14.36
N VAL A 101 -7.70 -1.65 15.42
CA VAL A 101 -8.36 -1.64 16.76
C VAL A 101 -9.57 -0.70 16.83
N TYR A 102 -9.78 0.13 15.81
CA TYR A 102 -10.85 1.12 15.79
C TYR A 102 -12.15 0.60 15.18
N ARG A 103 -12.06 -0.47 14.39
CA ARG A 103 -13.20 -1.03 13.65
C ARG A 103 -13.32 -2.54 13.85
N PRO A 104 -14.17 -2.99 14.80
CA PRO A 104 -14.40 -4.41 15.03
C PRO A 104 -14.77 -5.18 13.75
N ALA A 105 -15.59 -4.58 12.89
CA ALA A 105 -15.97 -5.17 11.61
C ALA A 105 -14.78 -5.42 10.66
N ALA A 106 -13.66 -4.69 10.78
CA ALA A 106 -12.47 -4.95 9.98
C ALA A 106 -11.73 -6.21 10.46
N VAL A 107 -11.74 -6.47 11.75
CA VAL A 107 -11.21 -7.72 12.35
C VAL A 107 -12.02 -8.91 11.87
N ASP A 108 -13.35 -8.81 11.94
CA ASP A 108 -14.26 -9.86 11.45
C ASP A 108 -14.06 -10.11 9.95
N GLN A 109 -13.94 -9.05 9.16
CA GLN A 109 -13.68 -9.14 7.72
C GLN A 109 -12.36 -9.87 7.43
N LEU A 110 -11.28 -9.54 8.14
CA LEU A 110 -9.99 -10.21 7.97
C LEU A 110 -10.07 -11.69 8.38
N THR A 111 -10.81 -12.00 9.44
CA THR A 111 -11.03 -13.37 9.92
C THR A 111 -11.75 -14.22 8.87
N VAL A 112 -12.89 -13.74 8.36
CA VAL A 112 -13.63 -14.41 7.29
C VAL A 112 -12.75 -14.61 6.04
N LEU A 113 -11.96 -13.60 5.68
CA LEU A 113 -11.04 -13.68 4.55
C LEU A 113 -9.96 -14.74 4.80
N GLY A 114 -9.40 -14.78 6.02
CA GLY A 114 -8.41 -15.79 6.43
C GLY A 114 -8.97 -17.22 6.32
N GLU A 115 -10.20 -17.44 6.79
CA GLU A 115 -10.90 -18.74 6.66
C GLU A 115 -11.07 -19.16 5.20
N GLN A 116 -11.51 -18.25 4.33
CA GLN A 116 -11.69 -18.52 2.89
C GLN A 116 -10.42 -18.94 2.16
N ILE A 117 -9.26 -18.43 2.60
CA ILE A 117 -7.97 -18.74 1.98
C ILE A 117 -7.14 -19.75 2.80
N GLU A 118 -7.72 -20.27 3.88
CA GLU A 118 -7.04 -21.19 4.81
C GLU A 118 -5.72 -20.62 5.34
N VAL A 119 -5.76 -19.37 5.79
CA VAL A 119 -4.65 -18.65 6.41
C VAL A 119 -5.10 -18.19 7.80
N PRO A 120 -4.35 -18.55 8.86
CA PRO A 120 -4.71 -18.14 10.22
C PRO A 120 -4.65 -16.63 10.38
N VAL A 121 -5.53 -16.11 11.25
CA VAL A 121 -5.61 -14.71 11.62
C VAL A 121 -5.34 -14.56 13.10
N TYR A 122 -4.43 -13.68 13.46
CA TYR A 122 -4.18 -13.27 14.84
C TYR A 122 -4.96 -11.99 15.15
N SER A 123 -5.69 -12.00 16.24
CA SER A 123 -6.41 -10.83 16.75
C SER A 123 -6.47 -10.86 18.27
N GLU A 124 -6.55 -9.70 18.90
CA GLU A 124 -6.73 -9.55 20.34
C GLU A 124 -8.00 -8.73 20.60
N PRO A 125 -9.17 -9.38 20.75
CA PRO A 125 -10.42 -8.68 21.01
C PRO A 125 -10.33 -7.83 22.28
N GLY A 126 -10.70 -6.54 22.18
CA GLY A 126 -10.66 -5.60 23.31
C GLY A 126 -9.34 -4.90 23.55
N SER A 127 -8.25 -5.31 22.93
CA SER A 127 -6.98 -4.55 22.94
C SER A 127 -7.13 -3.26 22.12
N LYS A 128 -6.53 -2.18 22.62
CA LYS A 128 -6.49 -0.87 21.94
C LYS A 128 -5.08 -0.47 21.54
N ASP A 129 -4.11 -1.34 21.73
CA ASP A 129 -2.70 -1.09 21.41
C ASP A 129 -2.27 -1.92 20.18
N PRO A 130 -2.28 -1.34 18.97
CA PRO A 130 -1.92 -2.04 17.76
C PRO A 130 -0.43 -2.44 17.72
N VAL A 131 0.44 -1.72 18.45
CA VAL A 131 1.86 -2.06 18.56
C VAL A 131 2.03 -3.37 19.33
N GLN A 132 1.34 -3.49 20.46
CA GLN A 132 1.42 -4.69 21.30
C GLN A 132 0.82 -5.90 20.56
N ILE A 133 -0.31 -5.72 19.86
CA ILE A 133 -0.92 -6.78 19.03
C ILE A 133 0.09 -7.28 17.99
N ALA A 134 0.77 -6.38 17.28
CA ALA A 134 1.74 -6.76 16.26
C ALA A 134 2.95 -7.52 16.87
N LEU A 135 3.46 -7.08 18.01
CA LEU A 135 4.56 -7.78 18.69
C LEU A 135 4.17 -9.18 19.17
N ASN A 136 3.00 -9.31 19.78
CA ASN A 136 2.48 -10.59 20.24
C ASN A 136 2.23 -11.56 19.07
N ALA A 137 1.70 -11.05 17.95
CA ALA A 137 1.53 -11.83 16.74
C ALA A 137 2.85 -12.37 16.16
N ILE A 138 3.91 -11.56 16.18
CA ILE A 138 5.24 -11.99 15.73
C ILE A 138 5.80 -13.06 16.67
N HIS A 139 5.60 -12.91 17.98
CA HIS A 139 5.99 -13.92 18.95
C HIS A 139 5.26 -15.24 18.70
N GLU A 140 3.94 -15.18 18.48
CA GLU A 140 3.13 -16.35 18.14
C GLU A 140 3.56 -16.97 16.80
N ALA A 141 3.86 -16.17 15.80
CA ALA A 141 4.35 -16.65 14.51
C ALA A 141 5.63 -17.47 14.66
N LYS A 142 6.57 -16.99 15.48
CA LYS A 142 7.81 -17.73 15.79
C LYS A 142 7.54 -19.04 16.52
N ALA A 143 6.63 -19.02 17.51
CA ALA A 143 6.30 -20.19 18.31
C ALA A 143 5.59 -21.29 17.49
N LYS A 144 4.71 -20.90 16.55
CA LYS A 144 3.93 -21.81 15.71
C LYS A 144 4.59 -22.14 14.36
N GLY A 145 5.75 -21.56 14.06
CA GLY A 145 6.51 -21.85 12.84
C GLY A 145 5.92 -21.23 11.58
N TYR A 146 5.22 -20.09 11.71
CA TYR A 146 4.88 -19.25 10.55
C TYR A 146 6.12 -18.48 10.09
N ASP A 147 6.32 -18.42 8.78
CA ASP A 147 7.51 -17.80 8.19
C ASP A 147 7.22 -16.43 7.55
N LEU A 148 5.97 -16.00 7.59
CA LEU A 148 5.50 -14.73 7.06
C LEU A 148 4.41 -14.14 7.96
N VAL A 149 4.51 -12.86 8.28
CA VAL A 149 3.51 -12.10 9.03
C VAL A 149 3.07 -10.91 8.19
N ILE A 150 1.75 -10.75 7.98
CA ILE A 150 1.18 -9.61 7.27
C ILE A 150 0.32 -8.83 8.27
N VAL A 151 0.77 -7.63 8.61
CA VAL A 151 0.12 -6.75 9.58
C VAL A 151 -0.83 -5.79 8.86
N ASP A 152 -2.14 -6.01 9.01
CA ASP A 152 -3.20 -5.14 8.47
C ASP A 152 -3.52 -4.03 9.48
N THR A 153 -3.27 -2.77 9.09
CA THR A 153 -3.45 -1.62 9.98
C THR A 153 -4.73 -0.85 9.68
N ALA A 154 -5.15 -0.05 10.64
CA ALA A 154 -6.26 0.88 10.46
C ALA A 154 -6.01 1.82 9.28
N GLY A 155 -7.08 2.14 8.55
CA GLY A 155 -7.08 3.21 7.56
C GLY A 155 -7.93 4.38 8.05
N ARG A 156 -7.47 5.61 7.82
CA ARG A 156 -8.23 6.81 8.11
C ARG A 156 -8.67 7.51 6.83
N LEU A 157 -9.71 8.35 6.94
CA LEU A 157 -10.26 9.10 5.79
C LEU A 157 -9.30 10.18 5.28
N ALA A 158 -8.45 10.69 6.14
CA ALA A 158 -7.42 11.67 5.81
C ALA A 158 -6.08 11.24 6.37
N ILE A 159 -5.01 11.75 5.80
CA ILE A 159 -3.67 11.63 6.36
C ILE A 159 -3.62 12.62 7.52
N ASP A 160 -3.73 12.12 8.74
CA ASP A 160 -3.58 12.89 9.96
C ASP A 160 -2.30 12.51 10.70
N GLU A 161 -1.84 13.41 11.55
CA GLU A 161 -0.59 13.25 12.28
C GLU A 161 -0.64 12.07 13.27
N GLN A 162 -1.81 11.84 13.86
CA GLN A 162 -2.01 10.74 14.81
C GLN A 162 -1.87 9.36 14.12
N MET A 163 -2.45 9.21 12.93
CA MET A 163 -2.31 8.00 12.12
C MET A 163 -0.86 7.75 11.70
N MET A 164 -0.16 8.81 11.27
CA MET A 164 1.24 8.68 10.88
C MET A 164 2.11 8.24 12.04
N ASN A 165 1.89 8.81 13.23
CA ASN A 165 2.60 8.43 14.45
C ASN A 165 2.31 6.98 14.86
N GLU A 166 1.07 6.51 14.72
CA GLU A 166 0.70 5.11 15.02
C GLU A 166 1.41 4.13 14.07
N ILE A 167 1.35 4.39 12.76
CA ILE A 167 2.04 3.55 11.76
C ILE A 167 3.55 3.57 11.98
N GLU A 168 4.11 4.73 12.30
CA GLU A 168 5.53 4.87 12.61
C GLU A 168 5.91 4.10 13.87
N ALA A 169 5.07 4.14 14.92
CA ALA A 169 5.27 3.38 16.15
C ALA A 169 5.25 1.87 15.89
N ILE A 170 4.26 1.38 15.14
CA ILE A 170 4.20 -0.03 14.73
C ILE A 170 5.46 -0.38 13.92
N LYS A 171 5.80 0.40 12.90
CA LYS A 171 6.98 0.16 12.05
C LYS A 171 8.27 0.10 12.87
N LYS A 172 8.49 1.02 13.80
CA LYS A 172 9.66 1.02 14.68
C LYS A 172 9.72 -0.21 15.59
N ALA A 173 8.57 -0.65 16.09
CA ALA A 173 8.48 -1.78 17.00
C ALA A 173 8.75 -3.12 16.33
N ILE A 174 8.16 -3.34 15.11
CA ILE A 174 8.25 -4.63 14.44
C ILE A 174 9.37 -4.72 13.41
N ASN A 175 9.99 -3.59 13.02
CA ASN A 175 11.02 -3.50 11.98
C ASN A 175 10.70 -4.37 10.75
N PRO A 176 9.66 -4.05 9.97
CA PRO A 176 9.19 -4.90 8.88
C PRO A 176 10.20 -4.98 7.74
N ASP A 177 10.28 -6.14 7.08
CA ASP A 177 11.06 -6.32 5.85
C ASP A 177 10.51 -5.42 4.74
N GLU A 178 9.17 -5.32 4.65
CA GLU A 178 8.49 -4.51 3.65
C GLU A 178 7.37 -3.67 4.26
N THR A 179 7.22 -2.45 3.76
CA THR A 179 6.07 -1.58 4.08
C THR A 179 5.34 -1.25 2.80
N LEU A 180 4.11 -1.77 2.65
CA LEU A 180 3.30 -1.60 1.44
C LEU A 180 2.25 -0.52 1.66
N PHE A 181 2.30 0.52 0.84
CA PHE A 181 1.28 1.56 0.81
C PHE A 181 0.22 1.22 -0.24
N VAL A 182 -0.98 0.84 0.22
CA VAL A 182 -2.09 0.44 -0.66
C VAL A 182 -2.87 1.67 -1.09
N VAL A 183 -2.92 1.89 -2.40
CA VAL A 183 -3.63 3.00 -3.02
C VAL A 183 -4.65 2.46 -4.02
N ASP A 184 -5.85 3.00 -3.97
CA ASP A 184 -6.85 2.76 -5.00
C ASP A 184 -6.67 3.77 -6.13
N SER A 185 -6.43 3.30 -7.35
CA SER A 185 -6.24 4.13 -8.53
C SER A 185 -7.49 4.96 -8.91
N MET A 186 -8.66 4.55 -8.41
CA MET A 186 -9.94 5.24 -8.64
C MET A 186 -10.23 6.31 -7.58
N THR A 187 -9.53 6.29 -6.45
CA THR A 187 -9.76 7.20 -5.34
C THR A 187 -8.97 8.49 -5.55
N CYS A 188 -9.68 9.61 -5.67
CA CYS A 188 -9.07 10.93 -5.66
C CYS A 188 -8.68 11.32 -4.23
N LEU A 189 -7.39 11.44 -3.94
CA LEU A 189 -6.85 11.83 -2.64
C LEU A 189 -7.29 13.23 -2.14
N LEU A 190 -7.97 13.99 -2.98
CA LEU A 190 -8.36 15.39 -2.70
C LEU A 190 -9.75 15.57 -2.10
N TYR A 191 -10.57 14.53 -2.01
CA TYR A 191 -11.87 14.65 -1.34
C TYR A 191 -11.75 14.81 0.19
N THR A 192 -10.55 14.70 0.73
CA THR A 192 -10.29 14.73 2.18
C THR A 192 -9.49 15.94 2.66
N SER A 193 -9.07 16.81 1.75
CA SER A 193 -8.41 18.08 2.09
C SER A 193 -9.45 19.18 2.20
N PRO A 194 -9.57 19.91 3.30
CA PRO A 194 -10.43 21.09 3.35
C PRO A 194 -10.05 22.06 2.23
N SER A 195 -11.05 22.62 1.56
CA SER A 195 -10.83 23.61 0.52
C SER A 195 -10.17 24.84 1.16
N PRO A 196 -9.14 25.43 0.54
CA PRO A 196 -8.57 26.68 1.05
C PRO A 196 -9.52 27.86 1.04
N ARG A 197 -10.82 27.61 0.77
CA ARG A 197 -11.88 28.61 0.69
C ARG A 197 -13.01 28.42 1.72
N ASP A 198 -12.90 27.42 2.59
CA ASP A 198 -13.84 27.19 3.70
C ASP A 198 -13.29 27.80 4.98
#